data_62d86177030a5a3b1d42f83a859c0dc4
#
_entry.id   62d86177030a5a3b1d42f83a859c0dc4
#
_cell.length_a   1.000
_cell.length_b   1.000
_cell.length_c   1.000
_cell.angle_alpha   90.00
_cell.angle_beta   90.00
_cell.angle_gamma   90.00
#
_symmetry.space_group_name_H-M   'P 1'
#
loop_
_entity.id
_entity.type
_entity.pdbx_description
1 polymer ?
#
loop_
_entity_poly.entity_id
_entity_poly.type
_entity_poly.pdbx_seq_one_letter_code
_entity_poly.pdbx_strand_id
1 'polypeptide(L)'
;MAGFISTVRFSVKKDSIDEFIKREKELDYTEMAEQITLIKTGENTFCWIGVFESENAIIACRPKMIEQLDSLRHTLEEISPELGVTDPASGPVVFDWKSH
;
A
#
# COMPACT_ATOMS: atom_id res chain seq x y z
N MET A 1 18.74 -3.09 5.73
CA MET A 1 17.91 -2.85 6.91
C MET A 1 16.81 -1.85 6.58
N ALA A 2 15.55 -2.18 6.94
CA ALA A 2 14.45 -1.28 6.65
C ALA A 2 14.53 -0.02 7.51
N GLY A 3 14.37 1.14 6.89
CA GLY A 3 14.45 2.42 7.59
C GLY A 3 13.14 3.20 7.58
N PHE A 4 12.21 2.86 6.68
CA PHE A 4 10.99 3.64 6.49
C PHE A 4 9.85 2.73 6.08
N ILE A 5 8.69 2.89 6.71
CA ILE A 5 7.52 2.09 6.38
C ILE A 5 6.37 3.00 5.95
N SER A 6 5.68 2.61 4.88
CA SER A 6 4.48 3.28 4.42
C SER A 6 3.31 2.30 4.51
N THR A 7 2.18 2.79 5.03
CA THR A 7 0.94 2.02 5.04
C THR A 7 -0.12 2.78 4.27
N VAL A 8 -0.99 2.07 3.58
CA VAL A 8 -2.12 2.67 2.88
C VAL A 8 -3.34 1.81 3.11
N ARG A 9 -4.38 2.37 3.70
CA ARG A 9 -5.63 1.66 3.90
C ARG A 9 -6.57 1.94 2.75
N PHE A 10 -7.30 0.90 2.35
CA PHE A 10 -8.28 0.96 1.25
C PHE A 10 -9.59 0.36 1.68
N SER A 11 -10.67 0.90 1.13
CA SER A 11 -11.96 0.25 1.15
C SER A 11 -12.26 -0.15 -0.30
N VAL A 12 -12.52 -1.43 -0.54
CA VAL A 12 -12.71 -1.98 -1.88
C VAL A 12 -14.20 -2.22 -2.12
N LYS A 13 -14.69 -1.93 -3.33
CA LYS A 13 -16.08 -2.25 -3.69
C LYS A 13 -16.31 -3.74 -3.50
N LYS A 14 -17.43 -4.10 -2.86
CA LYS A 14 -17.69 -5.49 -2.48
C LYS A 14 -17.69 -6.46 -3.66
N ASP A 15 -18.10 -6.00 -4.82
CA ASP A 15 -18.11 -6.82 -6.04
C ASP A 15 -16.78 -6.79 -6.81
N SER A 16 -15.79 -6.07 -6.30
CA SER A 16 -14.50 -5.90 -6.97
C SER A 16 -13.31 -6.47 -6.18
N ILE A 17 -13.59 -7.18 -5.08
CA ILE A 17 -12.53 -7.70 -4.20
C ILE A 17 -11.59 -8.65 -4.95
N ASP A 18 -12.14 -9.58 -5.72
CA ASP A 18 -11.32 -10.55 -6.46
C ASP A 18 -10.45 -9.85 -7.52
N GLU A 19 -11.02 -8.87 -8.21
CA GLU A 19 -10.27 -8.10 -9.20
C GLU A 19 -9.16 -7.30 -8.53
N PHE A 20 -9.45 -6.66 -7.39
CA PHE A 20 -8.46 -5.89 -6.63
C PHE A 20 -7.27 -6.77 -6.23
N ILE A 21 -7.54 -7.94 -5.65
CA ILE A 21 -6.48 -8.86 -5.21
C ILE A 21 -5.67 -9.35 -6.41
N LYS A 22 -6.35 -9.70 -7.50
CA LYS A 22 -5.68 -10.17 -8.72
C LYS A 22 -4.73 -9.11 -9.27
N ARG A 23 -5.19 -7.86 -9.37
CA ARG A 23 -4.37 -6.76 -9.88
C ARG A 23 -3.20 -6.45 -8.96
N GLU A 24 -3.40 -6.52 -7.64
CA GLU A 24 -2.31 -6.32 -6.69
C GLU A 24 -1.21 -7.38 -6.87
N LYS A 25 -1.59 -8.63 -7.13
CA LYS A 25 -0.62 -9.70 -7.35
C LYS A 25 0.16 -9.52 -8.65
N GLU A 26 -0.37 -8.79 -9.60
CA GLU A 26 0.29 -8.54 -10.89
C GLU A 26 1.23 -7.34 -10.87
N LEU A 27 1.16 -6.50 -9.82
CA LEU A 27 2.01 -5.33 -9.73
C LEU A 27 3.44 -5.72 -9.39
N ASP A 28 4.38 -5.04 -10.04
CA ASP A 28 5.81 -5.32 -9.86
C ASP A 28 6.46 -4.19 -9.07
N TYR A 29 6.92 -4.51 -7.88
CA TYR A 29 7.60 -3.57 -6.99
C TYR A 29 9.11 -3.81 -6.94
N THR A 30 9.66 -4.57 -7.90
CA THR A 30 11.10 -4.85 -7.97
C THR A 30 11.88 -3.54 -7.98
N GLU A 31 12.93 -3.48 -7.16
CA GLU A 31 13.81 -2.33 -7.00
C GLU A 31 13.16 -1.11 -6.36
N MET A 32 11.87 -1.18 -5.99
CA MET A 32 11.18 -0.06 -5.34
C MET A 32 11.12 -0.21 -3.83
N ALA A 33 10.83 -1.41 -3.36
CA ALA A 33 10.64 -1.66 -1.93
C ALA A 33 11.34 -2.95 -1.53
N GLU A 34 11.72 -3.04 -0.26
CA GLU A 34 12.31 -4.27 0.28
C GLU A 34 11.24 -5.34 0.48
N GLN A 35 10.02 -4.92 0.83
CA GLN A 35 8.92 -5.85 1.06
C GLN A 35 7.60 -5.12 0.90
N ILE A 36 6.64 -5.79 0.28
CA ILE A 36 5.26 -5.32 0.17
C ILE A 36 4.36 -6.41 0.73
N THR A 37 3.46 -6.02 1.61
CA THR A 37 2.48 -6.93 2.20
C THR A 37 1.10 -6.30 2.11
N LEU A 38 0.12 -7.09 1.71
CA LEU A 38 -1.28 -6.66 1.71
C LEU A 38 -2.03 -7.54 2.71
N ILE A 39 -2.69 -6.93 3.68
CA ILE A 39 -3.51 -7.66 4.65
C ILE A 39 -4.97 -7.26 4.49
N LYS A 40 -5.87 -8.17 4.80
CA LYS A 40 -7.30 -7.92 4.81
C LYS A 40 -7.72 -7.58 6.24
N THR A 41 -8.23 -6.38 6.45
CA THR A 41 -8.56 -5.88 7.79
C THR A 41 -10.06 -5.95 8.12
N GLY A 42 -10.89 -6.26 7.14
CA GLY A 42 -12.32 -6.40 7.29
C GLY A 42 -12.92 -7.09 6.09
N GLU A 43 -14.24 -7.07 5.96
CA GLU A 43 -14.91 -7.76 4.85
C GLU A 43 -14.43 -7.25 3.49
N ASN A 44 -14.30 -5.93 3.35
CA ASN A 44 -13.87 -5.31 2.10
C ASN A 44 -12.83 -4.20 2.34
N THR A 45 -12.11 -4.29 3.46
CA THR A 45 -11.05 -3.32 3.78
C THR A 45 -9.70 -4.01 3.80
N PHE A 46 -8.68 -3.28 3.36
CA PHE A 46 -7.33 -3.79 3.21
C PHE A 46 -6.32 -2.76 3.68
N CYS A 47 -5.13 -3.24 4.07
CA CYS A 47 -4.00 -2.38 4.38
C CYS A 47 -2.78 -2.87 3.59
N TRP A 48 -2.22 -1.97 2.79
CA TRP A 48 -0.99 -2.20 2.05
C TRP A 48 0.16 -1.69 2.92
N ILE A 49 1.21 -2.51 3.07
CA ILE A 49 2.36 -2.17 3.90
C ILE A 49 3.61 -2.30 3.04
N GLY A 50 4.31 -1.19 2.85
CA GLY A 50 5.54 -1.16 2.08
C GLY A 50 6.73 -0.86 2.99
N VAL A 51 7.78 -1.66 2.89
CA VAL A 51 9.01 -1.50 3.66
C VAL A 51 10.10 -0.99 2.72
N PHE A 52 10.70 0.15 3.07
CA PHE A 52 11.68 0.85 2.24
C PHE A 52 12.98 1.06 3.00
N GLU A 53 14.08 1.17 2.27
CA GLU A 53 15.38 1.44 2.86
C GLU A 53 15.41 2.79 3.56
N SER A 54 14.77 3.81 2.97
CA SER A 54 14.78 5.18 3.48
C SER A 54 13.59 5.97 2.95
N GLU A 55 13.38 7.17 3.50
CA GLU A 55 12.38 8.09 2.97
C GLU A 55 12.66 8.45 1.52
N ASN A 56 13.95 8.64 1.17
CA ASN A 56 14.32 8.96 -0.22
C ASN A 56 13.90 7.83 -1.18
N ALA A 57 13.98 6.59 -0.73
CA ALA A 57 13.56 5.45 -1.56
C ALA A 57 12.07 5.52 -1.87
N ILE A 58 11.22 5.84 -0.88
CA ILE A 58 9.79 5.94 -1.11
C ILE A 58 9.43 7.15 -1.97
N ILE A 59 10.13 8.27 -1.76
CA ILE A 59 9.92 9.47 -2.58
C ILE A 59 10.22 9.14 -4.05
N ALA A 60 11.30 8.42 -4.31
CA ALA A 60 11.69 8.03 -5.67
C ALA A 60 10.64 7.12 -6.32
N CYS A 61 9.93 6.28 -5.55
CA CYS A 61 8.93 5.38 -6.12
C CYS A 61 7.51 5.94 -6.16
N ARG A 62 7.25 7.12 -5.61
CA ARG A 62 5.91 7.70 -5.59
C ARG A 62 5.26 7.82 -6.96
N PRO A 63 5.93 8.28 -8.02
CA PRO A 63 5.29 8.34 -9.34
C PRO A 63 4.78 6.98 -9.81
N LYS A 64 5.56 5.93 -9.56
CA LYS A 64 5.16 4.56 -9.91
C LYS A 64 4.00 4.08 -9.04
N MET A 65 4.01 4.42 -7.76
CA MET A 65 2.92 4.06 -6.84
C MET A 65 1.62 4.73 -7.25
N ILE A 66 1.66 5.99 -7.68
CA ILE A 66 0.48 6.71 -8.15
C ILE A 66 -0.06 6.07 -9.42
N GLU A 67 0.82 5.72 -10.35
CA GLU A 67 0.43 5.03 -11.58
C GLU A 67 -0.29 3.71 -11.28
N GLN A 68 0.26 2.93 -10.34
CA GLN A 68 -0.34 1.66 -9.93
C GLN A 68 -1.69 1.88 -9.25
N LEU A 69 -1.78 2.90 -8.38
CA LEU A 69 -3.04 3.25 -7.73
C LEU A 69 -4.10 3.63 -8.77
N ASP A 70 -3.73 4.41 -9.77
CA ASP A 70 -4.67 4.82 -10.82
C ASP A 70 -5.24 3.60 -11.55
N SER A 71 -4.46 2.53 -11.71
CA SER A 71 -4.93 1.30 -12.34
C SER A 71 -5.94 0.53 -11.49
N LEU A 72 -6.03 0.85 -10.20
CA LEU A 72 -6.89 0.18 -9.22
C LEU A 72 -8.10 1.02 -8.78
N ARG A 73 -8.12 2.32 -9.08
CA ARG A 73 -9.14 3.24 -8.54
C ARG A 73 -10.56 2.78 -8.77
N HIS A 74 -10.85 2.16 -9.90
CA HIS A 74 -12.19 1.70 -10.21
C HIS A 74 -12.69 0.60 -9.28
N THR A 75 -11.80 -0.06 -8.54
CA THR A 75 -12.15 -1.10 -7.57
C THR A 75 -12.35 -0.55 -6.17
N LEU A 76 -12.01 0.73 -5.94
CA LEU A 76 -11.97 1.32 -4.60
C LEU A 76 -13.21 2.15 -4.31
N GLU A 77 -13.57 2.20 -3.02
CA GLU A 77 -14.63 3.07 -2.51
C GLU A 77 -14.01 4.27 -1.83
N GLU A 78 -14.74 5.39 -1.84
CA GLU A 78 -14.34 6.57 -1.09
C GLU A 78 -14.42 6.27 0.41
N ILE A 79 -13.32 6.54 1.13
CA ILE A 79 -13.26 6.37 2.58
C ILE A 79 -13.95 7.55 3.26
N SER A 80 -13.61 8.77 2.82
CA SER A 80 -14.21 10.01 3.28
C SER A 80 -13.95 11.09 2.24
N PRO A 81 -14.72 12.21 2.25
CA PRO A 81 -14.45 13.31 1.33
C PRO A 81 -13.04 13.88 1.46
N GLU A 82 -12.47 13.87 2.67
CA GLU A 82 -11.14 14.41 2.93
C GLU A 82 -10.04 13.48 2.44
N LEU A 83 -10.21 12.17 2.64
CA LEU A 83 -9.19 11.18 2.30
C LEU A 83 -9.28 10.67 0.86
N GLY A 84 -10.47 10.69 0.27
CA GLY A 84 -10.69 10.05 -1.02
C GLY A 84 -10.69 8.54 -0.89
N VAL A 85 -9.98 7.84 -1.78
CA VAL A 85 -9.96 6.37 -1.83
C VAL A 85 -8.80 5.74 -1.07
N THR A 86 -7.92 6.53 -0.48
CA THR A 86 -6.76 6.03 0.28
C THR A 86 -6.62 6.75 1.60
N ASP A 87 -6.09 6.03 2.60
CA ASP A 87 -5.74 6.61 3.90
C ASP A 87 -4.28 6.22 4.17
N PRO A 88 -3.32 7.04 3.69
CA PRO A 88 -1.90 6.74 3.84
C PRO A 88 -1.35 7.22 5.17
N ALA A 89 -0.37 6.46 5.69
CA ALA A 89 0.42 6.86 6.85
C ALA A 89 1.81 6.27 6.69
N SER A 90 2.84 7.08 6.87
CA SER A 90 4.22 6.61 6.71
C SER A 90 5.13 7.33 7.69
N GLY A 91 6.24 6.69 8.01
CA GLY A 91 7.22 7.28 8.91
C GLY A 91 8.47 6.44 9.04
N PRO A 92 9.51 7.01 9.68
CA PRO A 92 10.74 6.26 9.92
C PRO A 92 10.51 5.18 10.97
N VAL A 93 11.27 4.09 10.83
CA VAL A 93 11.24 3.03 11.82
C VAL A 93 12.00 3.51 13.06
N VAL A 94 11.31 3.54 14.21
CA VAL A 94 11.92 4.00 15.46
C VAL A 94 12.20 2.83 16.41
N PHE A 95 11.63 1.67 16.14
CA PHE A 95 11.88 0.44 16.91
C PHE A 95 11.55 -0.76 16.02
N ASP A 96 12.43 -1.74 16.01
CA ASP A 96 12.25 -2.95 15.22
C ASP A 96 12.77 -4.13 16.05
N TRP A 97 11.89 -5.09 16.33
CA TRP A 97 12.24 -6.30 17.05
C TRP A 97 12.05 -7.50 16.14
N LYS A 98 13.06 -8.36 16.09
CA LYS A 98 12.99 -9.56 15.26
C LYS A 98 13.32 -10.79 16.10
N SER A 99 12.57 -11.85 15.86
CA SER A 99 12.86 -13.15 16.42
C SER A 99 14.10 -13.74 15.76
N HIS A 100 14.96 -14.39 16.53
CA HIS A 100 16.17 -15.05 16.04
C HIS A 100 16.01 -16.56 16.04
#